data_85ad8d1103e542f3580fc5c368016ada
#
_entry.id   85ad8d1103e542f3580fc5c368016ada
#
_cell.length_a   1.000
_cell.length_b   1.000
_cell.length_c   1.000
_cell.angle_alpha   90.00
_cell.angle_beta   90.00
_cell.angle_gamma   90.00
#
_symmetry.space_group_name_H-M   'P 1'
#
loop_
_entity.id
_entity.type
_entity.pdbx_description
1 polymer ?
#
loop_
_entity_poly.entity_id
_entity_poly.type
_entity_poly.pdbx_seq_one_letter_code
_entity_poly.pdbx_strand_id
1 'polypeptide(L)'
;MSFSEIRRKDVVNISDGRKLGKPIDLILNDSACVQALVVPGRSGGLLGFLKQDREGCVIDWARVRRIGDDVILVEVDSERYDAQ
;
A
#
# COMPACT_ATOMS: atom_id res chain seq x y z
N MET A 1 13.67 6.57 9.33
CA MET A 1 12.77 6.77 8.18
C MET A 1 11.57 7.56 8.62
N SER A 2 11.19 8.54 7.86
CA SER A 2 10.08 9.40 8.21
C SER A 2 8.83 9.02 7.42
N PHE A 3 7.70 9.53 7.87
CA PHE A 3 6.46 9.34 7.15
C PHE A 3 6.54 9.97 5.75
N SER A 4 7.19 11.13 5.67
CA SER A 4 7.35 11.77 4.38
C SER A 4 8.12 10.90 3.39
N GLU A 5 9.09 10.17 3.89
CA GLU A 5 9.84 9.27 3.03
C GLU A 5 8.99 8.08 2.60
N ILE A 6 8.21 7.56 3.53
CA ILE A 6 7.36 6.40 3.23
C ILE A 6 6.36 6.74 2.13
N ARG A 7 5.73 7.90 2.22
CA ARG A 7 4.67 8.23 1.28
C ARG A 7 5.17 8.55 -0.11
N ARG A 8 6.47 8.68 -0.29
CA ARG A 8 7.02 8.93 -1.62
C ARG A 8 7.43 7.65 -2.34
N LYS A 9 7.46 6.53 -1.63
CA LYS A 9 7.93 5.28 -2.20
C LYS A 9 6.78 4.54 -2.84
N ASP A 10 7.07 3.86 -3.93
CA ASP A 10 6.08 3.03 -4.58
C ASP A 10 5.98 1.69 -3.87
N VAL A 11 4.75 1.26 -3.62
CA VAL A 11 4.51 -0.04 -3.02
C VAL A 11 4.34 -1.04 -4.15
N VAL A 12 5.15 -2.09 -4.10
CA VAL A 12 5.13 -3.13 -5.14
C VAL A 12 4.86 -4.46 -4.47
N ASN A 13 3.92 -5.19 -5.02
CA ASN A 13 3.59 -6.52 -4.51
C ASN A 13 4.48 -7.52 -5.21
N ILE A 14 5.35 -8.18 -4.44
CA ILE A 14 6.31 -9.09 -5.04
C ILE A 14 5.66 -10.40 -5.50
N SER A 15 4.45 -10.68 -5.05
CA SER A 15 3.76 -11.89 -5.48
C SER A 15 3.38 -11.84 -6.95
N ASP A 16 3.03 -10.67 -7.45
CA ASP A 16 2.60 -10.55 -8.83
C ASP A 16 3.31 -9.42 -9.57
N GLY A 17 4.21 -8.71 -8.90
CA GLY A 17 4.97 -7.65 -9.54
C GLY A 17 4.20 -6.38 -9.78
N ARG A 18 3.01 -6.25 -9.24
CA ARG A 18 2.20 -5.07 -9.50
C ARG A 18 2.58 -3.92 -8.60
N LYS A 19 2.48 -2.74 -9.16
CA LYS A 19 2.68 -1.53 -8.40
C LYS A 19 1.33 -1.13 -7.83
N LEU A 20 1.28 -0.98 -6.51
CA LEU A 20 0.05 -0.67 -5.83
C LEU A 20 -0.10 0.82 -5.54
N GLY A 21 0.88 1.61 -5.92
CA GLY A 21 0.83 3.04 -5.73
C GLY A 21 1.57 3.46 -4.46
N LYS A 22 1.59 4.76 -4.23
CA LYS A 22 2.25 5.30 -3.06
C LYS A 22 1.29 5.27 -1.89
N PRO A 23 1.81 5.05 -0.68
CA PRO A 23 0.93 5.02 0.49
C PRO A 23 0.15 6.31 0.64
N ILE A 24 -1.13 6.17 0.92
CA ILE A 24 -1.98 7.33 1.15
C ILE A 24 -2.30 7.49 2.62
N ASP A 25 -1.97 6.50 3.44
CA ASP A 25 -2.23 6.61 4.86
C ASP A 25 -1.44 5.54 5.61
N LEU A 26 -1.30 5.75 6.90
CA LEU A 26 -0.73 4.78 7.81
C LEU A 26 -1.72 4.58 8.95
N ILE A 27 -1.86 3.34 9.38
CA ILE A 27 -2.73 3.02 10.50
C ILE A 27 -1.85 2.64 11.67
N LEU A 28 -2.08 3.28 12.80
CA LEU A 28 -1.33 3.00 14.02
C LEU A 28 -2.21 2.24 14.98
N ASN A 29 -1.59 1.40 15.79
CA ASN A 29 -2.34 0.73 16.84
C ASN A 29 -2.32 1.57 18.11
N ASP A 30 -2.89 1.04 19.18
CA ASP A 30 -3.02 1.78 20.42
C ASP A 30 -1.67 2.09 21.04
N SER A 31 -0.64 1.35 20.67
CA SER A 31 0.71 1.57 21.17
C SER A 31 1.48 2.54 20.29
N ALA A 32 0.80 3.16 19.33
CA ALA A 32 1.41 4.12 18.42
C ALA A 32 2.45 3.48 17.51
N CYS A 33 2.32 2.19 17.25
CA CYS A 33 3.16 1.50 16.29
C CYS A 33 2.41 1.32 15.00
N VAL A 34 3.14 1.28 13.89
CA VAL A 34 2.51 1.13 12.60
C VAL A 34 1.87 -0.25 12.52
N GLN A 35 0.60 -0.27 12.20
CA GLN A 35 -0.14 -1.51 12.05
C GLN A 35 -0.35 -1.86 10.59
N ALA A 36 -0.53 -0.87 9.74
CA ALA A 36 -0.81 -1.14 8.35
C ALA A 36 -0.52 0.08 7.49
N LEU A 37 -0.35 -0.19 6.21
CA LEU A 37 -0.27 0.84 5.18
C LEU A 37 -1.57 0.82 4.39
N VAL A 38 -1.97 1.97 3.92
CA VAL A 38 -3.10 2.07 3.00
C VAL A 38 -2.58 2.57 1.67
N VAL A 39 -2.87 1.86 0.60
CA VAL A 39 -2.44 2.22 -0.74
C VAL A 39 -3.66 2.27 -1.65
N PRO A 40 -3.53 2.92 -2.81
CA PRO A 40 -4.65 2.96 -3.75
C PRO A 40 -5.05 1.59 -4.28
N GLY A 41 -4.10 0.66 -4.29
CA GLY A 41 -4.39 -0.66 -4.80
C GLY A 41 -4.29 -0.71 -6.31
N ARG A 42 -4.91 -1.70 -6.89
CA ARG A 42 -4.83 -1.86 -8.33
C ARG A 42 -5.86 -1.02 -9.06
N SER A 43 -6.61 -0.25 -8.35
CA SER A 43 -7.63 0.55 -8.99
C SER A 43 -7.03 1.73 -9.73
N GLY A 44 -5.80 1.62 -10.11
CA GLY A 44 -5.18 2.65 -10.90
C GLY A 44 -5.96 2.85 -12.15
N GLY A 45 -5.65 3.86 -12.85
CA GLY A 45 -6.35 4.17 -14.05
C GLY A 45 -7.51 5.09 -13.77
N LEU A 46 -8.09 5.51 -14.85
CA LEU A 46 -9.06 6.57 -14.81
C LEU A 46 -10.30 6.18 -14.03
N LEU A 47 -10.73 4.97 -14.22
CA LEU A 47 -11.98 4.54 -13.63
C LEU A 47 -11.89 4.51 -12.11
N GLY A 48 -10.80 3.99 -11.61
CA GLY A 48 -10.62 3.96 -10.17
C GLY A 48 -10.55 5.35 -9.60
N PHE A 49 -9.89 6.23 -10.33
CA PHE A 49 -9.77 7.60 -9.88
C PHE A 49 -11.14 8.28 -9.83
N LEU A 50 -11.94 8.02 -10.83
CA LEU A 50 -13.27 8.65 -10.91
C LEU A 50 -14.17 8.17 -9.79
N LYS A 51 -14.02 6.93 -9.38
CA LYS A 51 -14.81 6.44 -8.28
C LYS A 51 -14.38 7.05 -6.97
N GLN A 52 -13.19 7.59 -6.94
CA GLN A 52 -12.66 8.17 -5.73
C GLN A 52 -12.75 7.20 -4.58
N ASP A 53 -12.35 6.00 -4.85
CA ASP A 53 -12.37 4.98 -3.84
C ASP A 53 -11.32 5.31 -2.79
N ARG A 54 -11.78 5.86 -1.71
CA ARG A 54 -10.88 6.29 -0.67
C ARG A 54 -10.44 5.17 0.21
N GLU A 55 -11.12 4.06 0.10
CA GLU A 55 -10.79 2.97 0.98
C GLU A 55 -9.47 2.35 0.65
N GLY A 56 -9.14 2.32 -0.62
CA GLY A 56 -7.88 1.77 -1.02
C GLY A 56 -7.73 0.34 -0.54
N CYS A 57 -6.49 -0.08 -0.43
CA CYS A 57 -6.15 -1.41 0.00
C CYS A 57 -5.33 -1.29 1.28
N VAL A 58 -5.74 -1.99 2.32
CA VAL A 58 -5.05 -1.98 3.60
C VAL A 58 -4.09 -3.15 3.62
N ILE A 59 -2.81 -2.86 3.83
CA ILE A 59 -1.77 -3.87 3.84
C ILE A 59 -1.18 -3.91 5.24
N ASP A 60 -1.31 -5.05 5.89
CA ASP A 60 -0.74 -5.22 7.22
C ASP A 60 0.75 -4.98 7.20
N TRP A 61 1.24 -4.32 8.22
CA TRP A 61 2.67 -4.05 8.31
C TRP A 61 3.48 -5.34 8.29
N ALA A 62 2.91 -6.42 8.77
CA ALA A 62 3.59 -7.71 8.76
C ALA A 62 3.83 -8.22 7.34
N ARG A 63 3.15 -7.66 6.36
CA ARG A 63 3.33 -8.05 4.97
C ARG A 63 4.43 -7.29 4.27
N VAL A 64 4.97 -6.27 4.92
CA VAL A 64 6.08 -5.51 4.35
C VAL A 64 7.32 -6.36 4.45
N ARG A 65 7.95 -6.61 3.32
CA ARG A 65 9.13 -7.46 3.27
C ARG A 65 10.42 -6.67 3.24
N ARG A 66 10.37 -5.51 2.61
CA ARG A 66 11.59 -4.72 2.51
C ARG A 66 11.23 -3.29 2.17
N ILE A 67 12.01 -2.37 2.71
CA ILE A 67 11.84 -0.96 2.38
C ILE A 67 13.14 -0.51 1.73
N GLY A 68 13.04 -0.13 0.46
CA GLY A 68 14.19 0.36 -0.27
C GLY A 68 14.16 1.87 -0.37
N ASP A 69 15.06 2.39 -1.19
CA ASP A 69 15.14 3.85 -1.34
C ASP A 69 13.90 4.41 -2.02
N ASP A 70 13.38 3.70 -3.01
CA ASP A 70 12.27 4.20 -3.81
C ASP A 70 11.05 3.30 -3.75
N VAL A 71 11.14 2.15 -3.13
CA VAL A 71 10.07 1.18 -3.14
C VAL A 71 9.85 0.59 -1.77
N ILE A 72 8.63 0.09 -1.56
CA ILE A 72 8.29 -0.72 -0.41
C ILE A 72 7.78 -2.03 -0.97
N LEU A 73 8.47 -3.12 -0.67
CA LEU A 73 8.09 -4.41 -1.19
C LEU A 73 7.18 -5.11 -0.18
N VAL A 74 6.02 -5.51 -0.65
CA VAL A 74 5.06 -6.21 0.19
C VAL A 74 4.72 -7.54 -0.48
N GLU A 75 4.13 -8.42 0.30
CA GLU A 75 3.74 -9.73 -0.22
C GLU A 75 2.33 -10.02 0.24
N VAL A 76 1.37 -9.82 -0.65
CA VAL A 76 -0.04 -10.06 -0.35
C VAL A 76 -0.66 -10.83 -1.51
N ASP A 77 -1.75 -11.50 -1.20
CA ASP A 77 -2.51 -12.18 -2.24
C ASP A 77 -3.14 -11.15 -3.15
N SER A 78 -2.95 -11.33 -4.44
CA SER A 78 -3.54 -10.42 -5.37
C SER A 78 -5.06 -10.44 -5.31
N GLU A 79 -5.63 -11.52 -4.83
CA GLU A 79 -7.08 -11.58 -4.68
C GLU A 79 -7.60 -10.57 -3.69
N ARG A 80 -6.78 -10.15 -2.75
CA ARG A 80 -7.23 -9.23 -1.74
C ARG A 80 -7.61 -7.88 -2.32
N TYR A 81 -6.89 -7.41 -3.32
CA TYR A 81 -7.22 -6.14 -3.92
C TYR A 81 -7.90 -6.32 -5.26
N ASP A 82 -7.77 -7.47 -5.88
CA ASP A 82 -8.50 -7.72 -7.11
C ASP A 82 -9.98 -7.93 -6.85
N ALA A 83 -10.31 -8.40 -5.67
CA ALA A 83 -11.70 -8.66 -5.34
C ALA A 83 -12.48 -7.37 -5.13
N GLN A 84 -11.81 -6.26 -5.07
CA GLN A 84 -12.48 -4.97 -4.92
C GLN A 84 -13.20 -4.57 -6.22
#